data_251da960a797a33aabf572775f2482a9
#
_entry.id   251da960a797a33aabf572775f2482a9
#
_cell.length_a   1.000
_cell.length_b   1.000
_cell.length_c   1.000
_cell.angle_alpha   90.00
_cell.angle_beta   90.00
_cell.angle_gamma   90.00
#
_symmetry.space_group_name_H-M   'P 1'
#
loop_
_entity.id
_entity.type
_entity.pdbx_description
1 polymer ?
#
loop_
_entity_poly.entity_id
_entity_poly.type
_entity_poly.pdbx_seq_one_letter_code
_entity_poly.pdbx_strand_id
1 'polypeptide(L)'
;SYLGEGDIVRFDDKNGFACVFRVNSRYNTFLLTEQCNHYCLMCSQPPKKIDDSWLFDQAMRVIEMIPKNTLYMGFSGGEPTLNSKGFIELLRKTKLTLPETGLDVLTNGRAFSDESYAKSVANVDHPKCTFGIPIYSHDPDRHNYVVQAKDAFDETVRGILNLKANKQK
;
A
#
# COMPACT_ATOMS: atom_id res chain seq x y z
N SER A 1 18.81 23.18 -1.41
CA SER A 1 17.42 23.31 -0.96
C SER A 1 16.83 21.93 -0.70
N TYR A 2 16.04 21.77 0.36
CA TYR A 2 15.38 20.49 0.68
C TYR A 2 14.25 20.19 -0.30
N LEU A 3 13.57 21.21 -0.80
CA LEU A 3 12.50 21.13 -1.78
C LEU A 3 12.98 21.61 -3.15
N GLY A 4 12.49 21.00 -4.20
CA GLY A 4 12.68 21.33 -5.59
C GLY A 4 11.39 21.77 -6.28
N GLU A 5 11.53 22.39 -7.43
CA GLU A 5 10.38 22.72 -8.29
C GLU A 5 9.68 21.43 -8.73
N GLY A 6 8.34 21.40 -8.62
CA GLY A 6 7.51 20.23 -8.92
C GLY A 6 7.29 19.26 -7.76
N ASP A 7 7.96 19.45 -6.61
CA ASP A 7 7.65 18.67 -5.41
C ASP A 7 6.25 19.01 -4.89
N ILE A 8 5.53 17.99 -4.42
CA ILE A 8 4.20 18.18 -3.82
C ILE A 8 4.36 18.22 -2.30
N VAL A 9 3.86 19.28 -1.70
CA VAL A 9 3.94 19.50 -0.25
C VAL A 9 2.54 19.59 0.36
N ARG A 10 2.40 19.02 1.55
CA ARG A 10 1.26 19.27 2.42
C ARG A 10 1.63 20.40 3.39
N PHE A 11 0.73 21.32 3.57
CA PHE A 11 0.80 22.30 4.65
C PHE A 11 -0.22 21.94 5.73
N ASP A 12 0.18 22.04 6.98
CA ASP A 12 -0.64 21.79 8.16
C ASP A 12 -0.28 22.85 9.21
N ASP A 13 -1.27 23.53 9.75
CA ASP A 13 -1.07 24.65 10.70
C ASP A 13 -0.32 24.24 11.97
N LYS A 14 -0.38 22.96 12.36
CA LYS A 14 0.26 22.43 13.56
C LYS A 14 1.67 21.90 13.28
N ASN A 15 1.88 21.26 12.13
CA ASN A 15 3.10 20.52 11.80
C ASN A 15 3.93 21.18 10.68
N GLY A 16 3.44 22.30 10.12
CA GLY A 16 4.12 23.02 9.05
C GLY A 16 4.09 22.26 7.71
N PHE A 17 5.19 22.32 6.95
CA PHE A 17 5.29 21.70 5.64
C PHE A 17 5.82 20.27 5.71
N ALA A 18 5.16 19.35 4.99
CA ALA A 18 5.65 18.01 4.76
C ALA A 18 5.69 17.72 3.25
N CYS A 19 6.84 17.24 2.76
CA CYS A 19 6.96 16.81 1.38
C CYS A 19 6.31 15.43 1.22
N VAL A 20 5.29 15.33 0.38
CA VAL A 20 4.53 14.09 0.14
C VAL A 20 4.90 13.40 -1.18
N PHE A 21 5.49 14.14 -2.12
CA PHE A 21 6.03 13.60 -3.37
C PHE A 21 7.22 14.44 -3.84
N ARG A 22 8.29 13.78 -4.27
CA ARG A 22 9.48 14.42 -4.83
C ARG A 22 9.62 14.08 -6.30
N VAL A 23 9.59 15.09 -7.14
CA VAL A 23 9.69 14.92 -8.59
C VAL A 23 11.04 14.30 -9.01
N ASN A 24 12.11 14.64 -8.33
CA ASN A 24 13.45 14.14 -8.59
C ASN A 24 13.78 12.81 -7.90
N SER A 25 12.84 12.24 -7.12
CA SER A 25 12.99 10.90 -6.55
C SER A 25 12.59 9.85 -7.58
N ARG A 26 13.42 8.83 -7.73
CA ARG A 26 13.07 7.68 -8.58
C ARG A 26 11.92 6.85 -8.00
N TYR A 27 11.68 6.97 -6.70
CA TYR A 27 10.69 6.19 -5.99
C TYR A 27 10.06 7.02 -4.87
N ASN A 28 8.75 7.15 -4.90
CA ASN A 28 7.95 7.78 -3.86
C ASN A 28 7.00 6.77 -3.26
N THR A 29 6.91 6.69 -1.94
CA THR A 29 6.00 5.78 -1.24
C THR A 29 4.99 6.57 -0.43
N PHE A 30 3.71 6.25 -0.61
CA PHE A 30 2.62 6.84 0.15
C PHE A 30 2.27 5.95 1.33
N LEU A 31 2.30 6.52 2.53
CA LEU A 31 1.75 5.93 3.73
C LEU A 31 0.23 6.08 3.66
N LEU A 32 -0.51 4.97 3.54
CA LEU A 32 -1.97 4.99 3.44
C LEU A 32 -2.67 4.87 4.79
N THR A 33 -2.03 4.26 5.76
CA THR A 33 -2.53 4.10 7.13
C THR A 33 -1.39 3.73 8.08
N GLU A 34 -1.52 4.08 9.34
CA GLU A 34 -0.66 3.58 10.43
C GLU A 34 -1.33 2.41 11.17
N GLN A 35 -2.55 2.01 10.79
CA GLN A 35 -3.25 0.86 11.34
C GLN A 35 -2.75 -0.42 10.66
N CYS A 36 -2.68 -1.52 11.43
CA CYS A 36 -2.34 -2.84 10.91
C CYS A 36 -3.01 -3.93 11.75
N ASN A 37 -3.28 -5.07 11.15
CA ASN A 37 -3.73 -6.29 11.81
C ASN A 37 -2.58 -7.27 12.12
N HIS A 38 -1.33 -6.84 11.97
CA HIS A 38 -0.11 -7.48 12.44
C HIS A 38 0.60 -6.60 13.47
N TYR A 39 1.39 -7.24 14.37
CA TYR A 39 2.26 -6.57 15.35
C TYR A 39 3.67 -7.13 15.21
N CYS A 40 4.21 -7.13 13.98
CA CYS A 40 5.48 -7.77 13.64
C CYS A 40 6.63 -7.34 14.55
N LEU A 41 7.43 -8.32 15.01
CA LEU A 41 8.54 -8.09 15.95
C LEU A 41 9.59 -7.11 15.42
N MET A 42 9.78 -7.05 14.09
CA MET A 42 10.74 -6.16 13.44
C MET A 42 10.11 -4.87 12.89
N CYS A 43 8.82 -4.60 13.17
CA CYS A 43 8.15 -3.44 12.60
C CYS A 43 8.77 -2.13 13.10
N SER A 44 9.28 -1.31 12.17
CA SER A 44 9.81 0.02 12.48
C SER A 44 8.71 1.05 12.78
N GLN A 45 7.47 0.74 12.38
CA GLN A 45 6.28 1.57 12.60
C GLN A 45 5.17 0.72 13.24
N PRO A 46 5.22 0.48 14.57
CA PRO A 46 4.19 -0.31 15.24
C PRO A 46 2.80 0.25 14.99
N PRO A 47 1.77 -0.61 14.82
CA PRO A 47 0.41 -0.20 14.52
C PRO A 47 -0.15 0.78 15.54
N LYS A 48 -0.85 1.79 15.05
CA LYS A 48 -1.57 2.77 15.87
C LYS A 48 -3.08 2.56 15.75
N LYS A 49 -3.80 2.73 16.86
CA LYS A 49 -5.28 2.73 16.88
C LYS A 49 -5.78 4.17 16.83
N ILE A 50 -5.70 4.78 15.67
CA ILE A 50 -6.08 6.18 15.42
C ILE A 50 -6.96 6.25 14.17
N ASP A 51 -7.75 7.31 14.05
CA ASP A 51 -8.36 7.67 12.77
C ASP A 51 -7.33 8.41 11.92
N ASP A 52 -6.86 7.77 10.88
CA ASP A 52 -5.89 8.26 9.92
C ASP A 52 -6.42 8.22 8.48
N SER A 53 -7.75 8.20 8.32
CA SER A 53 -8.44 8.18 7.03
C SER A 53 -8.00 9.29 6.09
N TRP A 54 -7.55 10.42 6.64
CA TRP A 54 -7.00 11.55 5.88
C TRP A 54 -5.77 11.18 5.02
N LEU A 55 -5.05 10.10 5.36
CA LEU A 55 -3.91 9.62 4.56
C LEU A 55 -4.37 9.08 3.20
N PHE A 56 -5.48 8.32 3.17
CA PHE A 56 -6.10 7.90 1.91
C PHE A 56 -6.59 9.11 1.10
N ASP A 57 -7.25 10.05 1.74
CA ASP A 57 -7.74 11.28 1.09
C ASP A 57 -6.58 12.11 0.53
N GLN A 58 -5.47 12.17 1.24
CA GLN A 58 -4.25 12.81 0.76
C GLN A 58 -3.72 12.09 -0.49
N ALA A 59 -3.57 10.75 -0.45
CA ALA A 59 -3.10 9.96 -1.59
C ALA A 59 -4.01 10.16 -2.81
N MET A 60 -5.33 10.12 -2.62
CA MET A 60 -6.31 10.35 -3.68
C MET A 60 -6.16 11.71 -4.36
N ARG A 61 -5.83 12.77 -3.60
CA ARG A 61 -5.59 14.12 -4.15
C ARG A 61 -4.24 14.23 -4.83
N VAL A 62 -3.21 13.71 -4.19
CA VAL A 62 -1.82 13.81 -4.69
C VAL A 62 -1.64 13.10 -6.02
N ILE A 63 -2.28 11.94 -6.24
CA ILE A 63 -2.21 11.19 -7.50
C ILE A 63 -2.59 12.05 -8.72
N GLU A 64 -3.53 13.00 -8.58
CA GLU A 64 -3.92 13.89 -9.68
C GLU A 64 -2.83 14.91 -10.03
N MET A 65 -1.97 15.22 -9.08
CA MET A 65 -0.91 16.23 -9.22
C MET A 65 0.43 15.63 -9.68
N ILE A 66 0.59 14.30 -9.62
CA ILE A 66 1.83 13.60 -9.98
C ILE A 66 2.09 13.71 -11.49
N PRO A 67 3.33 14.05 -11.90
CA PRO A 67 3.70 14.09 -13.30
C PRO A 67 3.49 12.74 -14.00
N LYS A 68 2.89 12.76 -15.19
CA LYS A 68 2.54 11.56 -15.96
C LYS A 68 3.73 10.70 -16.38
N ASN A 69 4.92 11.26 -16.39
CA ASN A 69 6.18 10.57 -16.68
C ASN A 69 6.84 9.96 -15.43
N THR A 70 6.17 9.92 -14.30
CA THR A 70 6.66 9.25 -13.08
C THR A 70 6.85 7.77 -13.35
N LEU A 71 8.06 7.26 -13.09
CA LEU A 71 8.41 5.88 -13.41
C LEU A 71 7.85 4.88 -12.41
N TYR A 72 7.99 5.18 -11.11
CA TYR A 72 7.60 4.27 -10.02
C TYR A 72 7.03 5.02 -8.84
N MET A 73 6.08 4.38 -8.18
CA MET A 73 5.56 4.79 -6.88
C MET A 73 5.13 3.57 -6.07
N GLY A 74 5.00 3.74 -4.75
CA GLY A 74 4.57 2.68 -3.87
C GLY A 74 3.40 3.10 -2.97
N PHE A 75 2.60 2.11 -2.60
CA PHE A 75 1.65 2.19 -1.50
C PHE A 75 2.11 1.31 -0.36
N SER A 76 2.16 1.88 0.82
CA SER A 76 2.59 1.22 2.05
C SER A 76 1.78 1.74 3.23
N GLY A 77 2.11 1.26 4.40
CA GLY A 77 1.51 1.71 5.65
C GLY A 77 1.73 0.70 6.75
N GLY A 78 0.81 0.65 7.70
CA GLY A 78 0.60 -0.54 8.51
C GLY A 78 0.08 -1.65 7.60
N GLU A 79 -1.21 -1.62 7.25
CA GLU A 79 -1.77 -2.51 6.25
C GLU A 79 -2.78 -1.76 5.35
N PRO A 80 -2.38 -1.42 4.11
CA PRO A 80 -3.21 -0.63 3.18
C PRO A 80 -4.58 -1.24 2.88
N THR A 81 -4.69 -2.58 2.89
CA THR A 81 -5.91 -3.30 2.52
C THR A 81 -6.96 -3.37 3.63
N LEU A 82 -6.68 -2.84 4.83
CA LEU A 82 -7.70 -2.72 5.89
C LEU A 82 -8.88 -1.85 5.45
N ASN A 83 -8.62 -0.80 4.68
CA ASN A 83 -9.66 -0.05 3.98
C ASN A 83 -9.89 -0.62 2.58
N SER A 84 -10.54 -1.78 2.49
CA SER A 84 -10.70 -2.55 1.26
C SER A 84 -11.35 -1.75 0.13
N LYS A 85 -12.38 -0.95 0.42
CA LYS A 85 -13.07 -0.12 -0.60
C LYS A 85 -12.18 1.02 -1.06
N GLY A 86 -11.62 1.78 -0.12
CA GLY A 86 -10.73 2.90 -0.43
C GLY A 86 -9.50 2.44 -1.22
N PHE A 87 -8.95 1.27 -0.89
CA PHE A 87 -7.81 0.70 -1.62
C PHE A 87 -8.14 0.40 -3.09
N ILE A 88 -9.29 -0.21 -3.38
CA ILE A 88 -9.75 -0.47 -4.76
C ILE A 88 -9.96 0.85 -5.52
N GLU A 89 -10.58 1.85 -4.88
CA GLU A 89 -10.80 3.17 -5.48
C GLU A 89 -9.48 3.87 -5.79
N LEU A 90 -8.51 3.81 -4.88
CA LEU A 90 -7.17 4.36 -5.07
C LEU A 90 -6.44 3.69 -6.23
N LEU A 91 -6.51 2.35 -6.34
CA LEU A 91 -5.93 1.61 -7.46
C LEU A 91 -6.57 2.01 -8.80
N ARG A 92 -7.91 2.13 -8.85
CA ARG A 92 -8.63 2.59 -10.04
C ARG A 92 -8.20 3.99 -10.47
N LYS A 93 -8.12 4.89 -9.50
CA LYS A 93 -7.67 6.27 -9.74
C LYS A 93 -6.24 6.29 -10.25
N THR A 94 -5.36 5.50 -9.65
CA THR A 94 -3.96 5.39 -10.09
C THR A 94 -3.87 4.86 -11.52
N LYS A 95 -4.61 3.81 -11.87
CA LYS A 95 -4.67 3.30 -13.24
C LYS A 95 -5.13 4.37 -14.24
N LEU A 96 -6.18 5.11 -13.92
CA LEU A 96 -6.73 6.14 -14.81
C LEU A 96 -5.79 7.34 -14.97
N THR A 97 -5.11 7.71 -13.88
CA THR A 97 -4.29 8.93 -13.86
C THR A 97 -2.85 8.67 -14.30
N LEU A 98 -2.29 7.52 -13.93
CA LEU A 98 -0.87 7.16 -14.07
C LEU A 98 -0.70 5.73 -14.64
N PRO A 99 -1.29 5.41 -15.81
CA PRO A 99 -1.30 4.04 -16.34
C PRO A 99 0.10 3.48 -16.65
N GLU A 100 1.06 4.35 -16.93
CA GLU A 100 2.43 3.95 -17.26
C GLU A 100 3.38 3.88 -16.05
N THR A 101 2.93 4.36 -14.88
CA THR A 101 3.71 4.33 -13.64
C THR A 101 3.73 2.92 -13.04
N GLY A 102 4.90 2.39 -12.73
CA GLY A 102 5.03 1.16 -11.95
C GLY A 102 4.52 1.40 -10.53
N LEU A 103 3.64 0.52 -10.06
CA LEU A 103 3.04 0.60 -8.73
C LEU A 103 3.42 -0.60 -7.89
N ASP A 104 4.15 -0.38 -6.80
CA ASP A 104 4.48 -1.40 -5.81
C ASP A 104 3.58 -1.24 -4.58
N VAL A 105 2.87 -2.30 -4.22
CA VAL A 105 2.02 -2.34 -3.03
C VAL A 105 2.64 -3.25 -1.99
N LEU A 106 3.02 -2.68 -0.85
CA LEU A 106 3.51 -3.44 0.30
C LEU A 106 2.34 -3.77 1.23
N THR A 107 2.05 -5.06 1.40
CA THR A 107 0.91 -5.56 2.17
C THR A 107 1.26 -6.89 2.84
N ASN A 108 0.58 -7.19 3.94
CA ASN A 108 0.71 -8.51 4.58
C ASN A 108 -0.07 -9.62 3.86
N GLY A 109 -0.89 -9.26 2.88
CA GLY A 109 -1.58 -10.19 1.99
C GLY A 109 -2.83 -10.86 2.56
N ARG A 110 -3.14 -10.71 3.86
CA ARG A 110 -4.24 -11.43 4.52
C ARG A 110 -5.61 -11.14 3.95
N ALA A 111 -5.89 -9.88 3.59
CA ALA A 111 -7.18 -9.49 3.02
C ALA A 111 -7.51 -10.25 1.73
N PHE A 112 -6.50 -10.62 0.95
CA PHE A 112 -6.67 -11.38 -0.28
C PHE A 112 -7.02 -12.85 -0.06
N SER A 113 -7.06 -13.34 1.20
CA SER A 113 -7.63 -14.66 1.52
C SER A 113 -9.12 -14.73 1.18
N ASP A 114 -9.81 -13.61 1.15
CA ASP A 114 -11.12 -13.45 0.52
C ASP A 114 -10.95 -13.40 -1.01
N GLU A 115 -11.40 -14.46 -1.68
CA GLU A 115 -11.32 -14.59 -3.14
C GLU A 115 -12.07 -13.47 -3.87
N SER A 116 -13.20 -13.04 -3.32
CA SER A 116 -14.03 -11.98 -3.92
C SER A 116 -13.30 -10.65 -3.89
N TYR A 117 -12.58 -10.36 -2.81
CA TYR A 117 -11.74 -9.18 -2.68
C TYR A 117 -10.54 -9.24 -3.63
N ALA A 118 -9.81 -10.37 -3.65
CA ALA A 118 -8.69 -10.58 -4.57
C ALA A 118 -9.11 -10.37 -6.04
N LYS A 119 -10.26 -10.93 -6.43
CA LYS A 119 -10.84 -10.74 -7.76
C LYS A 119 -11.23 -9.29 -8.04
N SER A 120 -11.79 -8.59 -7.04
CA SER A 120 -12.16 -7.18 -7.18
C SER A 120 -10.94 -6.28 -7.40
N VAL A 121 -9.83 -6.56 -6.71
CA VAL A 121 -8.55 -5.87 -6.91
C VAL A 121 -7.96 -6.22 -8.29
N ALA A 122 -7.99 -7.49 -8.68
CA ALA A 122 -7.51 -7.93 -9.99
C ALA A 122 -8.29 -7.30 -11.15
N ASN A 123 -9.59 -7.10 -10.99
CA ASN A 123 -10.46 -6.45 -11.99
C ASN A 123 -10.14 -4.97 -12.21
N VAL A 124 -9.36 -4.34 -11.33
CA VAL A 124 -8.82 -3.00 -11.61
C VAL A 124 -7.88 -3.06 -12.80
N ASP A 125 -7.13 -4.18 -12.93
CA ASP A 125 -6.25 -4.44 -14.07
C ASP A 125 -5.25 -3.30 -14.32
N HIS A 126 -4.52 -2.90 -13.27
CA HIS A 126 -3.44 -1.93 -13.43
C HIS A 126 -2.24 -2.62 -14.09
N PRO A 127 -1.75 -2.15 -15.26
CA PRO A 127 -0.84 -2.92 -16.11
C PRO A 127 0.54 -3.16 -15.48
N LYS A 128 0.93 -2.33 -14.51
CA LYS A 128 2.25 -2.36 -13.87
C LYS A 128 2.16 -2.40 -12.34
N CYS A 129 1.16 -3.10 -11.78
CA CYS A 129 1.01 -3.27 -10.34
C CYS A 129 1.70 -4.55 -9.85
N THR A 130 2.46 -4.44 -8.77
CA THR A 130 3.15 -5.55 -8.09
C THR A 130 2.81 -5.55 -6.61
N PHE A 131 2.53 -6.73 -6.03
CA PHE A 131 2.26 -6.89 -4.61
C PHE A 131 3.47 -7.51 -3.90
N GLY A 132 4.09 -6.76 -3.01
CA GLY A 132 5.14 -7.23 -2.12
C GLY A 132 4.53 -7.81 -0.84
N ILE A 133 4.52 -9.15 -0.71
CA ILE A 133 3.92 -9.87 0.41
C ILE A 133 4.99 -10.68 1.11
N PRO A 134 5.37 -10.34 2.36
CA PRO A 134 6.44 -11.06 3.06
C PRO A 134 5.94 -12.37 3.67
N ILE A 135 6.74 -13.44 3.49
CA ILE A 135 6.64 -14.71 4.21
C ILE A 135 7.91 -14.88 5.03
N TYR A 136 7.81 -14.95 6.36
CA TYR A 136 8.97 -14.98 7.26
C TYR A 136 9.43 -16.41 7.60
N SER A 137 8.59 -17.41 7.38
CA SER A 137 8.91 -18.82 7.55
C SER A 137 7.98 -19.70 6.71
N HIS A 138 8.44 -20.90 6.33
CA HIS A 138 7.57 -21.93 5.79
C HIS A 138 6.77 -22.67 6.87
N ASP A 139 7.17 -22.50 8.13
CA ASP A 139 6.48 -23.02 9.31
C ASP A 139 5.42 -22.00 9.76
N PRO A 140 4.13 -22.40 9.80
CA PRO A 140 3.03 -21.50 10.19
C PRO A 140 3.21 -20.87 11.57
N ASP A 141 3.63 -21.67 12.55
CA ASP A 141 3.78 -21.19 13.93
C ASP A 141 4.88 -20.13 14.04
N ARG A 142 6.00 -20.35 13.34
CA ARG A 142 7.09 -19.37 13.28
C ARG A 142 6.69 -18.10 12.55
N HIS A 143 5.98 -18.21 11.43
CA HIS A 143 5.47 -17.04 10.72
C HIS A 143 4.53 -16.24 11.63
N ASN A 144 3.53 -16.89 12.23
CA ASN A 144 2.54 -16.28 13.12
C ASN A 144 3.21 -15.61 14.34
N TYR A 145 4.25 -16.26 14.88
CA TYR A 145 5.05 -15.68 15.96
C TYR A 145 5.79 -14.42 15.52
N VAL A 146 6.40 -14.41 14.33
CA VAL A 146 7.12 -13.23 13.83
C VAL A 146 6.18 -12.05 13.59
N VAL A 147 5.00 -12.30 13.02
CA VAL A 147 4.02 -11.24 12.71
C VAL A 147 3.06 -10.93 13.87
N GLN A 148 3.16 -11.70 14.97
CA GLN A 148 2.33 -11.56 16.18
C GLN A 148 0.84 -11.55 15.86
N ALA A 149 0.40 -12.43 14.96
CA ALA A 149 -1.00 -12.56 14.54
C ALA A 149 -1.35 -14.02 14.29
N LYS A 150 -2.48 -14.44 14.89
CA LYS A 150 -3.02 -15.77 14.71
C LYS A 150 -3.52 -15.96 13.28
N ASP A 151 -3.40 -17.18 12.75
CA ASP A 151 -3.87 -17.62 11.43
C ASP A 151 -3.28 -16.82 10.25
N ALA A 152 -2.27 -15.97 10.52
CA ALA A 152 -1.69 -15.08 9.53
C ALA A 152 -1.02 -15.82 8.37
N PHE A 153 -0.33 -16.94 8.66
CA PHE A 153 0.32 -17.74 7.62
C PHE A 153 -0.69 -18.27 6.60
N ASP A 154 -1.73 -18.95 7.07
CA ASP A 154 -2.73 -19.56 6.20
C ASP A 154 -3.50 -18.53 5.37
N GLU A 155 -3.86 -17.40 5.99
CA GLU A 155 -4.52 -16.31 5.28
C GLU A 155 -3.59 -15.65 4.26
N THR A 156 -2.34 -15.39 4.62
CA THR A 156 -1.36 -14.79 3.68
C THR A 156 -1.08 -15.73 2.50
N VAL A 157 -0.84 -17.02 2.75
CA VAL A 157 -0.61 -18.00 1.68
C VAL A 157 -1.83 -18.11 0.76
N ARG A 158 -3.04 -18.21 1.33
CA ARG A 158 -4.29 -18.20 0.55
C ARG A 158 -4.42 -16.93 -0.27
N GLY A 159 -4.09 -15.78 0.32
CA GLY A 159 -4.09 -14.49 -0.37
C GLY A 159 -3.15 -14.46 -1.58
N ILE A 160 -1.93 -14.97 -1.42
CA ILE A 160 -0.97 -15.09 -2.53
C ILE A 160 -1.52 -15.99 -3.64
N LEU A 161 -2.11 -17.15 -3.27
CA LEU A 161 -2.69 -18.08 -4.25
C LEU A 161 -3.87 -17.45 -5.01
N ASN A 162 -4.74 -16.72 -4.32
CA ASN A 162 -5.85 -16.01 -4.94
C ASN A 162 -5.37 -14.90 -5.89
N LEU A 163 -4.35 -14.13 -5.52
CA LEU A 163 -3.74 -13.13 -6.41
C LEU A 163 -3.13 -13.79 -7.64
N LYS A 164 -2.40 -14.89 -7.48
CA LYS A 164 -1.81 -15.66 -8.60
C LYS A 164 -2.88 -16.23 -9.52
N ALA A 165 -3.97 -16.79 -8.98
CA ALA A 165 -5.10 -17.31 -9.75
C ALA A 165 -5.75 -16.19 -10.60
N ASN A 166 -5.74 -14.95 -10.12
CA ASN A 166 -6.22 -13.77 -10.81
C ASN A 166 -5.10 -13.01 -11.59
N LYS A 167 -3.97 -13.67 -11.88
CA LYS A 167 -2.84 -13.15 -12.69
C LYS A 167 -2.17 -11.88 -12.14
N GLN A 168 -2.29 -11.61 -10.86
CA GLN A 168 -1.57 -10.51 -10.22
C GLN A 168 -0.09 -10.89 -9.96
N LYS A 169 0.79 -9.88 -9.97
CA LYS A 169 2.24 -10.03 -9.75
C LYS A 169 2.63 -9.70 -8.32
#